data_f57f6f836eb5a6f7115bff66dc46197a
#
_entry.id   f57f6f836eb5a6f7115bff66dc46197a
#
_cell.length_a   1.000
_cell.length_b   1.000
_cell.length_c   1.000
_cell.angle_alpha   90.00
_cell.angle_beta   90.00
_cell.angle_gamma   90.00
#
_symmetry.space_group_name_H-M   'P 1'
#
loop_
_entity.id
_entity.type
_entity.pdbx_description
1 polymer ?
#
loop_
_entity_poly.entity_id
_entity_poly.type
_entity_poly.pdbx_seq_one_letter_code
_entity_poly.pdbx_strand_id
1 'polypeptide(L)'
;KRNIKIDWDAGNLKVSFARLDNGNSYYSSGREASGLLHLVGILSALYDDEVGVLLIDEPEVSLHPQLQAFLLKEITRVAGIPKQNDYKKIIVMATHSTEMIKISKTDDLLSFIFCNDLKEAPIQIPKDAGELQNKHLKSLVARLGQEHKLVLFSRTPLLVEGPSDVIICNALSDKLDLNLEAAGSQILPINGKEAMSETVKLFRLMGKIPTVLVDADAFADSLNLVRDYFHNEQIQNAADRLASKNGHSGILALAKNIYDDFCSLVQNNWDDIANIAQNHSYFTLSENELLNKKRSALCTVLNEQNLNDDWNNIKK
;
A
#
# COMPACT_ATOMS: atom_id res chain seq x y z
N LYS A 1 -5.70 29.49 21.27
CA LYS A 1 -6.85 28.93 22.01
C LYS A 1 -8.08 29.82 21.80
N ARG A 2 -9.26 29.21 21.63
CA ARG A 2 -10.55 29.86 21.46
C ARG A 2 -11.57 29.22 22.38
N ASN A 3 -12.49 30.01 22.91
CA ASN A 3 -13.70 29.53 23.54
C ASN A 3 -14.82 29.52 22.51
N ILE A 4 -15.64 28.47 22.54
CA ILE A 4 -16.79 28.31 21.67
C ILE A 4 -18.04 28.44 22.53
N LYS A 5 -18.99 29.26 22.11
CA LYS A 5 -20.30 29.36 22.70
C LYS A 5 -21.34 28.96 21.67
N ILE A 6 -22.17 28.00 22.02
CA ILE A 6 -23.28 27.54 21.22
C ILE A 6 -24.57 28.00 21.90
N ASP A 7 -25.35 28.79 21.22
CA ASP A 7 -26.62 29.31 21.69
C ASP A 7 -27.75 28.95 20.73
N TRP A 8 -28.93 28.68 21.25
CA TRP A 8 -30.15 28.62 20.45
C TRP A 8 -30.85 29.98 20.49
N ASP A 9 -31.02 30.55 19.31
CA ASP A 9 -31.70 31.84 19.17
C ASP A 9 -32.85 31.72 18.13
N ALA A 10 -34.07 31.83 18.61
CA ALA A 10 -35.30 31.76 17.80
C ALA A 10 -35.37 30.54 16.85
N GLY A 11 -34.91 29.36 17.34
CA GLY A 11 -34.91 28.15 16.55
C GLY A 11 -33.66 27.93 15.66
N ASN A 12 -32.71 28.86 15.70
CA ASN A 12 -31.46 28.77 14.98
C ASN A 12 -30.29 28.50 15.91
N LEU A 13 -29.41 27.59 15.52
CA LEU A 13 -28.15 27.32 16.19
C LEU A 13 -27.15 28.44 15.90
N LYS A 14 -26.73 29.17 16.93
CA LYS A 14 -25.76 30.25 16.83
C LYS A 14 -24.44 29.83 17.46
N VAL A 15 -23.41 29.75 16.65
CA VAL A 15 -22.03 29.46 17.09
C VAL A 15 -21.23 30.75 17.14
N SER A 16 -20.65 31.04 18.30
CA SER A 16 -19.82 32.23 18.53
C SER A 16 -18.45 31.82 19.08
N PHE A 17 -17.42 32.58 18.73
CA PHE A 17 -16.04 32.33 19.15
C PHE A 17 -15.49 33.52 19.94
N ALA A 18 -14.68 33.27 20.96
CA ALA A 18 -13.90 34.26 21.65
C ALA A 18 -12.43 33.89 21.67
N ARG A 19 -11.53 34.83 21.38
CA ARG A 19 -10.10 34.66 21.59
C ARG A 19 -9.76 34.78 23.07
N LEU A 20 -8.92 33.86 23.56
CA LEU A 20 -8.54 33.85 24.97
C LEU A 20 -7.57 35.00 25.37
N ASP A 21 -6.97 35.63 24.37
CA ASP A 21 -6.01 36.73 24.48
C ASP A 21 -6.65 38.14 24.57
N ASN A 22 -7.91 38.28 24.10
CA ASN A 22 -8.59 39.58 23.96
C ASN A 22 -9.82 39.74 24.87
N GLY A 23 -9.91 39.03 26.00
CA GLY A 23 -11.07 39.10 26.87
C GLY A 23 -12.33 38.44 26.30
N ASN A 24 -13.46 38.61 26.96
CA ASN A 24 -14.73 37.92 26.69
C ASN A 24 -15.52 38.46 25.47
N SER A 25 -14.87 39.03 24.44
CA SER A 25 -15.58 39.47 23.25
C SER A 25 -15.84 38.33 22.30
N TYR A 26 -17.08 37.88 22.20
CA TYR A 26 -17.52 36.88 21.25
C TYR A 26 -17.78 37.51 19.89
N TYR A 27 -17.39 36.78 18.82
CA TYR A 27 -17.68 37.18 17.46
C TYR A 27 -18.39 36.05 16.71
N SER A 28 -19.16 36.44 15.68
CA SER A 28 -19.95 35.49 14.89
C SER A 28 -19.09 34.48 14.16
N SER A 29 -19.60 33.26 14.06
CA SER A 29 -19.03 32.16 13.26
C SER A 29 -18.70 32.53 11.81
N GLY A 30 -19.45 33.44 11.20
CA GLY A 30 -19.18 33.91 9.84
C GLY A 30 -17.83 34.65 9.64
N ARG A 31 -17.09 34.90 10.72
CA ARG A 31 -15.73 35.48 10.68
C ARG A 31 -14.63 34.44 10.92
N GLU A 32 -15.00 33.21 11.15
CA GLU A 32 -14.04 32.09 11.30
C GLU A 32 -13.82 31.37 9.98
N ALA A 33 -12.69 30.68 9.90
CA ALA A 33 -12.40 29.81 8.78
C ALA A 33 -13.43 28.66 8.70
N SER A 34 -13.87 28.33 7.49
CA SER A 34 -14.85 27.25 7.23
C SER A 34 -14.46 25.91 7.88
N GLY A 35 -13.17 25.57 7.85
CA GLY A 35 -12.66 24.34 8.47
C GLY A 35 -12.87 24.27 9.98
N LEU A 36 -12.80 25.41 10.69
CA LEU A 36 -13.07 25.39 12.14
C LEU A 36 -14.56 25.16 12.43
N LEU A 37 -15.45 25.71 11.62
CA LEU A 37 -16.90 25.47 11.72
C LEU A 37 -17.24 24.01 11.42
N HIS A 38 -16.63 23.44 10.39
CA HIS A 38 -16.76 22.04 10.02
C HIS A 38 -16.31 21.12 11.17
N LEU A 39 -15.12 21.38 11.72
CA LEU A 39 -14.58 20.64 12.86
C LEU A 39 -15.53 20.69 14.07
N VAL A 40 -16.05 21.88 14.42
CA VAL A 40 -17.00 22.04 15.52
C VAL A 40 -18.28 21.24 15.29
N GLY A 41 -18.81 21.27 14.05
CA GLY A 41 -20.01 20.50 13.70
C GLY A 41 -19.80 18.99 13.90
N ILE A 42 -18.69 18.46 13.40
CA ILE A 42 -18.36 17.03 13.59
C ILE A 42 -18.17 16.69 15.08
N LEU A 43 -17.39 17.51 15.83
CA LEU A 43 -17.16 17.26 17.24
C LEU A 43 -18.45 17.35 18.07
N SER A 44 -19.38 18.25 17.73
CA SER A 44 -20.68 18.35 18.39
C SER A 44 -21.46 17.04 18.23
N ALA A 45 -21.57 16.50 17.00
CA ALA A 45 -22.24 15.22 16.75
C ALA A 45 -21.50 14.03 17.38
N LEU A 46 -20.16 14.11 17.41
CA LEU A 46 -19.31 13.04 17.98
C LEU A 46 -19.53 12.90 19.50
N TYR A 47 -19.75 14.03 20.21
CA TYR A 47 -19.94 14.07 21.65
C TYR A 47 -21.38 14.25 22.09
N ASP A 48 -22.33 14.19 21.18
CA ASP A 48 -23.77 14.17 21.48
C ASP A 48 -24.18 12.78 21.96
N ASP A 49 -24.61 12.64 23.20
CA ASP A 49 -24.98 11.37 23.82
C ASP A 49 -26.25 10.72 23.21
N GLU A 50 -27.06 11.49 22.49
CA GLU A 50 -28.26 10.99 21.80
C GLU A 50 -27.91 10.32 20.46
N VAL A 51 -26.70 10.52 19.93
CA VAL A 51 -26.22 9.97 18.68
C VAL A 51 -25.49 8.65 18.90
N GLY A 52 -26.05 7.52 18.50
CA GLY A 52 -25.42 6.18 18.57
C GLY A 52 -24.65 5.76 17.32
N VAL A 53 -25.00 6.30 16.16
CA VAL A 53 -24.38 6.02 14.86
C VAL A 53 -24.06 7.32 14.16
N LEU A 54 -22.85 7.43 13.61
CA LEU A 54 -22.40 8.63 12.88
C LEU A 54 -21.85 8.24 11.51
N LEU A 55 -22.44 8.81 10.47
CA LEU A 55 -21.96 8.69 9.09
C LEU A 55 -21.32 10.01 8.70
N ILE A 56 -20.06 9.99 8.29
CA ILE A 56 -19.28 11.18 7.97
C ILE A 56 -18.73 11.05 6.56
N ASP A 57 -19.04 12.00 5.71
CA ASP A 57 -18.49 12.08 4.37
C ASP A 57 -17.45 13.20 4.32
N GLU A 58 -16.24 12.86 3.85
CA GLU A 58 -15.10 13.77 3.70
C GLU A 58 -14.84 14.68 4.92
N PRO A 59 -14.59 14.12 6.12
CA PRO A 59 -14.36 14.90 7.34
C PRO A 59 -13.13 15.83 7.26
N GLU A 60 -12.26 15.60 6.32
CA GLU A 60 -11.05 16.40 6.04
C GLU A 60 -11.29 17.71 5.34
N VAL A 61 -12.48 17.95 4.76
CA VAL A 61 -12.77 19.13 3.95
C VAL A 61 -12.48 20.42 4.72
N SER A 62 -11.69 21.30 4.10
CA SER A 62 -11.23 22.57 4.68
C SER A 62 -10.41 22.48 5.98
N LEU A 63 -9.97 21.29 6.39
CA LEU A 63 -9.13 21.10 7.56
C LEU A 63 -7.64 21.03 7.19
N HIS A 64 -6.82 21.77 7.93
CA HIS A 64 -5.38 21.60 7.89
C HIS A 64 -4.99 20.20 8.36
N PRO A 65 -3.94 19.52 7.80
CA PRO A 65 -3.53 18.15 8.16
C PRO A 65 -3.42 17.89 9.68
N GLN A 66 -2.91 18.85 10.45
CA GLN A 66 -2.86 18.74 11.92
C GLN A 66 -4.25 18.63 12.57
N LEU A 67 -5.25 19.32 12.02
CA LEU A 67 -6.63 19.23 12.53
C LEU A 67 -7.30 17.94 12.09
N GLN A 68 -6.96 17.42 10.92
CA GLN A 68 -7.40 16.10 10.46
C GLN A 68 -6.88 15.00 11.40
N ALA A 69 -5.59 15.01 11.71
CA ALA A 69 -4.99 14.06 12.67
C ALA A 69 -5.61 14.18 14.07
N PHE A 70 -5.90 15.40 14.53
CA PHE A 70 -6.63 15.62 15.78
C PHE A 70 -8.04 15.03 15.73
N LEU A 71 -8.80 15.30 14.66
CA LEU A 71 -10.15 14.79 14.46
C LEU A 71 -10.17 13.26 14.42
N LEU A 72 -9.24 12.64 13.69
CA LEU A 72 -9.09 11.19 13.64
C LEU A 72 -8.86 10.59 15.03
N LYS A 73 -8.03 11.25 15.85
CA LYS A 73 -7.80 10.83 17.25
C LYS A 73 -9.09 10.85 18.05
N GLU A 74 -9.90 11.90 17.93
CA GLU A 74 -11.17 12.03 18.66
C GLU A 74 -12.22 11.02 18.16
N ILE A 75 -12.32 10.82 16.83
CA ILE A 75 -13.16 9.78 16.22
C ILE A 75 -12.76 8.40 16.76
N THR A 76 -11.48 8.06 16.74
CA THR A 76 -10.98 6.77 17.24
C THR A 76 -11.28 6.56 18.72
N ARG A 77 -11.26 7.64 19.53
CA ARG A 77 -11.55 7.57 20.95
C ARG A 77 -13.00 7.22 21.24
N VAL A 78 -13.94 7.71 20.43
CA VAL A 78 -15.37 7.52 20.59
C VAL A 78 -15.88 6.27 19.84
N ALA A 79 -15.19 5.87 18.75
CA ALA A 79 -15.60 4.73 17.96
C ALA A 79 -15.61 3.41 18.75
N GLY A 80 -16.64 2.61 18.51
CA GLY A 80 -16.79 1.28 19.11
C GLY A 80 -18.26 0.79 19.04
N ILE A 81 -18.48 -0.40 19.57
CA ILE A 81 -19.83 -0.97 19.66
C ILE A 81 -20.50 -0.35 20.88
N PRO A 82 -21.66 0.34 20.71
CA PRO A 82 -22.41 0.94 21.80
C PRO A 82 -22.82 -0.13 22.83
N LYS A 83 -22.59 0.17 24.09
CA LYS A 83 -23.04 -0.65 25.23
C LYS A 83 -23.73 0.25 26.23
N GLN A 84 -24.59 -0.33 27.08
CA GLN A 84 -25.20 0.41 28.17
C GLN A 84 -24.12 1.02 29.07
N ASN A 85 -24.20 2.31 29.33
CA ASN A 85 -23.22 3.12 30.08
C ASN A 85 -21.82 3.27 29.40
N ASP A 86 -21.74 3.04 28.10
CA ASP A 86 -20.51 3.27 27.32
C ASP A 86 -20.83 4.24 26.17
N TYR A 87 -20.19 5.41 26.16
CA TYR A 87 -20.42 6.48 25.17
C TYR A 87 -19.79 6.16 23.78
N LYS A 88 -19.63 4.87 23.48
CA LYS A 88 -19.14 4.43 22.18
C LYS A 88 -20.19 4.56 21.09
N LYS A 89 -19.74 4.89 19.87
CA LYS A 89 -20.57 5.06 18.68
C LYS A 89 -20.09 4.20 17.55
N ILE A 90 -21.01 3.70 16.74
CA ILE A 90 -20.67 3.15 15.43
C ILE A 90 -20.38 4.33 14.49
N ILE A 91 -19.17 4.38 13.95
CA ILE A 91 -18.77 5.46 13.03
C ILE A 91 -18.38 4.85 11.69
N VAL A 92 -18.99 5.33 10.63
CA VAL A 92 -18.64 5.03 9.25
C VAL A 92 -18.21 6.33 8.60
N MET A 93 -17.03 6.32 7.99
CA MET A 93 -16.41 7.51 7.44
C MET A 93 -15.91 7.23 6.02
N ALA A 94 -16.28 8.09 5.06
CA ALA A 94 -15.67 8.11 3.74
C ALA A 94 -14.61 9.22 3.71
N THR A 95 -13.44 8.94 3.15
CA THR A 95 -12.32 9.89 3.12
C THR A 95 -11.40 9.64 1.93
N HIS A 96 -10.78 10.71 1.43
CA HIS A 96 -9.68 10.70 0.47
C HIS A 96 -8.34 11.16 1.10
N SER A 97 -8.30 11.39 2.41
CA SER A 97 -7.12 11.88 3.12
C SER A 97 -6.32 10.76 3.79
N THR A 98 -5.03 10.71 3.55
CA THR A 98 -4.09 9.82 4.25
C THR A 98 -3.99 10.12 5.75
N GLU A 99 -4.26 11.38 6.16
CA GLU A 99 -4.30 11.80 7.56
C GLU A 99 -5.48 11.20 8.32
N MET A 100 -6.57 10.90 7.59
CA MET A 100 -7.77 10.26 8.15
C MET A 100 -7.67 8.73 8.18
N ILE A 101 -6.54 8.16 7.77
CA ILE A 101 -6.28 6.73 7.81
C ILE A 101 -5.35 6.39 8.96
N LYS A 102 -5.81 5.54 9.88
CA LYS A 102 -5.00 4.98 10.95
C LYS A 102 -4.75 3.50 10.70
N ILE A 103 -3.53 3.17 10.29
CA ILE A 103 -3.06 1.79 10.13
C ILE A 103 -1.77 1.67 10.93
N SER A 104 -1.75 0.78 11.90
CA SER A 104 -0.58 0.46 12.74
C SER A 104 -0.27 -1.03 12.72
N LYS A 105 -1.26 -1.85 12.41
CA LYS A 105 -1.18 -3.31 12.32
C LYS A 105 -2.10 -3.83 11.21
N THR A 106 -1.89 -5.06 10.79
CA THR A 106 -2.68 -5.70 9.72
C THR A 106 -4.17 -5.78 10.06
N ASP A 107 -4.52 -5.99 11.33
CA ASP A 107 -5.93 -6.06 11.76
C ASP A 107 -6.70 -4.75 11.54
N ASP A 108 -6.01 -3.61 11.52
CA ASP A 108 -6.65 -2.32 11.26
C ASP A 108 -7.26 -2.28 9.86
N LEU A 109 -6.69 -3.03 8.90
CA LEU A 109 -7.21 -3.15 7.52
C LEU A 109 -8.60 -3.78 7.45
N LEU A 110 -9.00 -4.57 8.45
CA LEU A 110 -10.33 -5.17 8.52
C LEU A 110 -11.46 -4.16 8.70
N SER A 111 -11.13 -2.95 9.13
CA SER A 111 -12.11 -1.86 9.29
C SER A 111 -12.29 -1.03 8.02
N PHE A 112 -11.53 -1.31 6.95
CA PHE A 112 -11.61 -0.58 5.69
C PHE A 112 -12.56 -1.25 4.71
N ILE A 113 -13.30 -0.41 3.99
CA ILE A 113 -14.13 -0.80 2.85
C ILE A 113 -13.55 -0.07 1.64
N PHE A 114 -13.06 -0.82 0.66
CA PHE A 114 -12.44 -0.30 -0.56
C PHE A 114 -13.48 -0.14 -1.66
N CYS A 115 -13.70 1.09 -2.10
CA CYS A 115 -14.57 1.47 -3.20
C CYS A 115 -13.69 1.80 -4.42
N ASN A 116 -13.29 0.79 -5.18
CA ASN A 116 -12.32 0.96 -6.27
C ASN A 116 -12.95 1.45 -7.59
N ASP A 117 -14.21 1.11 -7.82
CA ASP A 117 -14.96 1.50 -9.02
C ASP A 117 -16.45 1.66 -8.68
N LEU A 118 -17.14 2.60 -9.33
CA LEU A 118 -18.59 2.81 -9.15
C LEU A 118 -19.45 1.65 -9.66
N LYS A 119 -18.90 0.82 -10.54
CA LYS A 119 -19.59 -0.33 -11.14
C LYS A 119 -19.36 -1.65 -10.40
N GLU A 120 -18.42 -1.65 -9.46
CA GLU A 120 -18.03 -2.83 -8.69
C GLU A 120 -18.57 -2.72 -7.24
N ALA A 121 -18.86 -3.87 -6.64
CA ALA A 121 -19.25 -3.89 -5.24
C ALA A 121 -18.06 -3.47 -4.36
N PRO A 122 -18.29 -2.70 -3.27
CA PRO A 122 -17.25 -2.40 -2.31
C PRO A 122 -16.64 -3.67 -1.72
N ILE A 123 -15.34 -3.64 -1.46
CA ILE A 123 -14.57 -4.79 -1.00
C ILE A 123 -14.09 -4.55 0.43
N GLN A 124 -14.26 -5.55 1.28
CA GLN A 124 -13.68 -5.60 2.62
C GLN A 124 -12.83 -6.86 2.76
N ILE A 125 -11.67 -6.76 3.37
CA ILE A 125 -10.78 -7.91 3.57
C ILE A 125 -11.46 -8.90 4.54
N PRO A 126 -11.54 -10.19 4.18
CA PRO A 126 -12.09 -11.21 5.07
C PRO A 126 -11.29 -11.34 6.37
N LYS A 127 -11.96 -11.54 7.50
CA LYS A 127 -11.31 -11.66 8.83
C LYS A 127 -10.39 -12.88 8.94
N ASP A 128 -10.67 -13.91 8.17
CA ASP A 128 -9.95 -15.18 8.10
C ASP A 128 -8.87 -15.20 7.00
N ALA A 129 -8.60 -14.08 6.36
CA ALA A 129 -7.54 -13.97 5.37
C ALA A 129 -6.17 -14.32 5.99
N GLY A 130 -5.58 -15.43 5.54
CA GLY A 130 -4.31 -15.95 6.05
C GLY A 130 -3.14 -14.99 5.86
N GLU A 131 -3.19 -14.16 4.83
CA GLU A 131 -2.20 -13.13 4.49
C GLU A 131 -1.96 -12.16 5.65
N LEU A 132 -3.01 -11.81 6.42
CA LEU A 132 -2.91 -10.89 7.55
C LEU A 132 -2.00 -11.40 8.68
N GLN A 133 -1.72 -12.70 8.72
CA GLN A 133 -0.85 -13.32 9.72
C GLN A 133 0.62 -13.37 9.28
N ASN A 134 0.92 -13.06 8.02
CA ASN A 134 2.28 -13.10 7.49
C ASN A 134 3.19 -12.07 8.18
N LYS A 135 4.41 -12.50 8.59
CA LYS A 135 5.36 -11.64 9.31
C LYS A 135 5.88 -10.48 8.45
N HIS A 136 6.16 -10.74 7.18
CA HIS A 136 6.65 -9.71 6.25
C HIS A 136 5.59 -8.65 6.03
N LEU A 137 4.33 -9.06 5.88
CA LEU A 137 3.21 -8.15 5.73
C LEU A 137 2.98 -7.32 6.99
N LYS A 138 3.03 -7.92 8.18
CA LYS A 138 2.95 -7.18 9.46
C LYS A 138 4.04 -6.12 9.57
N SER A 139 5.28 -6.46 9.16
CA SER A 139 6.39 -5.53 9.14
C SER A 139 6.20 -4.41 8.11
N LEU A 140 5.67 -4.72 6.92
CA LEU A 140 5.36 -3.71 5.90
C LEU A 140 4.30 -2.74 6.41
N VAL A 141 3.17 -3.25 6.90
CA VAL A 141 2.06 -2.42 7.41
C VAL A 141 2.50 -1.52 8.55
N ALA A 142 3.32 -2.02 9.47
CA ALA A 142 3.85 -1.23 10.58
C ALA A 142 4.77 -0.07 10.14
N ARG A 143 5.34 -0.16 8.92
CA ARG A 143 6.23 0.87 8.34
C ARG A 143 5.54 1.80 7.34
N LEU A 144 4.24 1.59 7.07
CA LEU A 144 3.50 2.47 6.17
C LEU A 144 3.41 3.88 6.74
N GLY A 145 4.27 4.78 6.25
CA GLY A 145 4.20 6.22 6.51
C GLY A 145 3.05 6.88 5.74
N GLN A 146 2.88 8.19 5.94
CA GLN A 146 1.80 8.96 5.27
C GLN A 146 1.88 8.87 3.74
N GLU A 147 3.07 9.05 3.20
CA GLU A 147 3.35 8.94 1.76
C GLU A 147 3.00 7.54 1.19
N HIS A 148 3.26 6.48 1.95
CA HIS A 148 2.93 5.13 1.54
C HIS A 148 1.43 4.81 1.63
N LYS A 149 0.66 5.54 2.44
CA LYS A 149 -0.79 5.36 2.54
C LYS A 149 -1.53 5.80 1.28
N LEU A 150 -0.94 6.68 0.46
CA LEU A 150 -1.49 7.07 -0.84
C LEU A 150 -1.77 5.85 -1.73
N VAL A 151 -0.97 4.80 -1.61
CA VAL A 151 -1.17 3.55 -2.36
C VAL A 151 -2.53 2.89 -2.10
N LEU A 152 -3.13 3.14 -0.93
CA LEU A 152 -4.46 2.63 -0.60
C LEU A 152 -5.57 3.26 -1.44
N PHE A 153 -5.33 4.46 -1.99
CA PHE A 153 -6.24 5.14 -2.93
C PHE A 153 -5.91 4.81 -4.40
N SER A 154 -4.73 4.23 -4.66
CA SER A 154 -4.34 3.82 -6.00
C SER A 154 -5.13 2.60 -6.46
N ARG A 155 -5.58 2.61 -7.72
CA ARG A 155 -6.21 1.45 -8.36
C ARG A 155 -5.18 0.44 -8.83
N THR A 156 -4.08 0.93 -9.40
CA THR A 156 -2.99 0.14 -9.99
C THR A 156 -1.66 0.52 -9.35
N PRO A 157 -1.41 0.09 -8.08
CA PRO A 157 -0.15 0.38 -7.42
C PRO A 157 1.02 -0.28 -8.16
N LEU A 158 2.15 0.44 -8.25
CA LEU A 158 3.43 -0.09 -8.72
C LEU A 158 4.26 -0.50 -7.51
N LEU A 159 4.45 -1.80 -7.33
CA LEU A 159 5.26 -2.37 -6.27
C LEU A 159 6.70 -2.53 -6.77
N VAL A 160 7.67 -1.98 -6.05
CA VAL A 160 9.09 -2.03 -6.39
C VAL A 160 9.90 -2.62 -5.22
N GLU A 161 11.10 -3.15 -5.49
CA GLU A 161 11.88 -3.78 -4.43
C GLU A 161 12.40 -2.81 -3.39
N GLY A 162 12.87 -1.63 -3.83
CA GLY A 162 13.53 -0.71 -2.94
C GLY A 162 13.39 0.77 -3.28
N PRO A 163 13.97 1.65 -2.44
CA PRO A 163 13.93 3.11 -2.66
C PRO A 163 14.62 3.56 -3.95
N SER A 164 15.65 2.83 -4.40
CA SER A 164 16.36 3.12 -5.66
C SER A 164 15.42 3.05 -6.85
N ASP A 165 14.55 2.04 -6.87
CA ASP A 165 13.58 1.83 -7.94
C ASP A 165 12.55 2.95 -7.98
N VAL A 166 12.14 3.44 -6.79
CA VAL A 166 11.24 4.60 -6.68
C VAL A 166 11.86 5.81 -7.36
N ILE A 167 13.14 6.09 -7.10
CA ILE A 167 13.88 7.23 -7.69
C ILE A 167 13.95 7.06 -9.22
N ILE A 168 14.30 5.87 -9.70
CA ILE A 168 14.40 5.58 -11.14
C ILE A 168 13.04 5.70 -11.82
N CYS A 169 11.99 5.11 -11.23
CA CYS A 169 10.63 5.17 -11.79
C CYS A 169 10.11 6.60 -11.87
N ASN A 170 10.33 7.42 -10.83
CA ASN A 170 9.95 8.82 -10.85
C ASN A 170 10.72 9.60 -11.92
N ALA A 171 12.04 9.42 -12.01
CA ALA A 171 12.86 10.07 -13.04
C ALA A 171 12.46 9.66 -14.47
N LEU A 172 12.07 8.39 -14.68
CA LEU A 172 11.55 7.93 -15.96
C LEU A 172 10.16 8.51 -16.26
N SER A 173 9.29 8.57 -15.25
CA SER A 173 7.98 9.20 -15.37
C SER A 173 8.09 10.65 -15.84
N ASP A 174 8.97 11.42 -15.19
CA ASP A 174 9.23 12.82 -15.56
C ASP A 174 9.81 12.93 -16.98
N LYS A 175 10.79 12.09 -17.32
CA LYS A 175 11.44 12.11 -18.64
C LYS A 175 10.48 11.73 -19.78
N LEU A 176 9.52 10.86 -19.51
CA LEU A 176 8.53 10.39 -20.49
C LEU A 176 7.23 11.21 -20.48
N ASP A 177 7.18 12.27 -19.68
CA ASP A 177 5.99 13.11 -19.46
C ASP A 177 4.77 12.27 -19.05
N LEU A 178 4.99 11.29 -18.17
CA LEU A 178 3.95 10.46 -17.59
C LEU A 178 3.59 11.02 -16.22
N ASN A 179 2.30 11.10 -15.93
CA ASN A 179 1.83 11.46 -14.60
C ASN A 179 1.21 10.21 -13.95
N LEU A 180 2.04 9.42 -13.26
CA LEU A 180 1.62 8.17 -12.65
C LEU A 180 0.53 8.38 -11.60
N GLU A 181 0.65 9.43 -10.79
CA GLU A 181 -0.32 9.74 -9.74
C GLU A 181 -1.68 10.13 -10.32
N ALA A 182 -1.70 11.01 -11.33
CA ALA A 182 -2.93 11.37 -12.02
C ALA A 182 -3.56 10.20 -12.80
N ALA A 183 -2.74 9.23 -13.21
CA ALA A 183 -3.21 7.98 -13.81
C ALA A 183 -3.75 6.98 -12.77
N GLY A 184 -3.78 7.33 -11.49
CA GLY A 184 -4.24 6.47 -10.39
C GLY A 184 -3.23 5.39 -9.99
N SER A 185 -1.95 5.60 -10.28
CA SER A 185 -0.86 4.71 -9.88
C SER A 185 0.04 5.38 -8.84
N GLN A 186 0.44 4.61 -7.82
CA GLN A 186 1.37 5.02 -6.78
C GLN A 186 2.49 4.01 -6.67
N ILE A 187 3.72 4.48 -6.48
CA ILE A 187 4.89 3.61 -6.32
C ILE A 187 5.06 3.28 -4.84
N LEU A 188 5.17 1.99 -4.52
CA LEU A 188 5.38 1.50 -3.15
C LEU A 188 6.64 0.65 -3.07
N PRO A 189 7.69 1.07 -2.33
CA PRO A 189 8.84 0.23 -2.06
C PRO A 189 8.50 -0.83 -1.00
N ILE A 190 8.75 -2.11 -1.31
CA ILE A 190 8.43 -3.24 -0.44
C ILE A 190 9.59 -3.56 0.51
N ASN A 191 10.81 -3.08 0.19
CA ASN A 191 12.04 -3.32 0.95
C ASN A 191 12.38 -4.81 1.09
N GLY A 192 12.41 -5.49 -0.04
CA GLY A 192 12.87 -6.86 -0.20
C GLY A 192 11.90 -7.78 -0.93
N LYS A 193 12.44 -8.62 -1.80
CA LYS A 193 11.71 -9.54 -2.66
C LYS A 193 10.82 -10.55 -1.91
N GLU A 194 11.19 -10.93 -0.68
CA GLU A 194 10.45 -11.91 0.12
C GLU A 194 9.04 -11.46 0.51
N ALA A 195 8.84 -10.14 0.68
CA ALA A 195 7.54 -9.57 1.03
C ALA A 195 6.67 -9.29 -0.20
N MET A 196 7.22 -9.34 -1.41
CA MET A 196 6.55 -8.94 -2.64
C MET A 196 5.31 -9.80 -2.92
N SER A 197 5.44 -11.10 -2.86
CA SER A 197 4.37 -12.07 -3.10
C SER A 197 3.17 -11.82 -2.17
N GLU A 198 3.41 -11.72 -0.87
CA GLU A 198 2.36 -11.49 0.12
C GLU A 198 1.72 -10.10 -0.03
N THR A 199 2.52 -9.11 -0.46
CA THR A 199 2.00 -7.77 -0.73
C THR A 199 1.07 -7.78 -1.94
N VAL A 200 1.41 -8.50 -3.01
CA VAL A 200 0.52 -8.69 -4.18
C VAL A 200 -0.81 -9.30 -3.75
N LYS A 201 -0.78 -10.36 -2.95
CA LYS A 201 -2.01 -10.99 -2.42
C LYS A 201 -2.84 -10.01 -1.61
N LEU A 202 -2.22 -9.24 -0.71
CA LEU A 202 -2.92 -8.25 0.11
C LEU A 202 -3.62 -7.19 -0.75
N PHE A 203 -2.93 -6.62 -1.74
CA PHE A 203 -3.54 -5.62 -2.62
C PHE A 203 -4.70 -6.18 -3.42
N ARG A 204 -4.63 -7.45 -3.81
CA ARG A 204 -5.76 -8.14 -4.47
C ARG A 204 -6.95 -8.36 -3.56
N LEU A 205 -6.71 -8.67 -2.27
CA LEU A 205 -7.79 -8.71 -1.27
C LEU A 205 -8.49 -7.36 -1.09
N MET A 206 -7.80 -6.26 -1.39
CA MET A 206 -8.36 -4.91 -1.43
C MET A 206 -9.02 -4.57 -2.79
N GLY A 207 -9.07 -5.52 -3.73
CA GLY A 207 -9.61 -5.32 -5.09
C GLY A 207 -8.72 -4.50 -6.01
N LYS A 208 -7.43 -4.37 -5.71
CA LYS A 208 -6.48 -3.61 -6.52
C LYS A 208 -5.74 -4.51 -7.50
N ILE A 209 -5.22 -3.90 -8.57
CA ILE A 209 -4.45 -4.58 -9.60
C ILE A 209 -2.99 -4.11 -9.51
N PRO A 210 -2.17 -4.70 -8.63
CA PRO A 210 -0.78 -4.28 -8.50
C PRO A 210 0.03 -4.66 -9.73
N THR A 211 0.91 -3.75 -10.17
CA THR A 211 2.01 -4.02 -11.09
C THR A 211 3.28 -4.23 -10.27
N VAL A 212 4.13 -5.16 -10.68
CA VAL A 212 5.35 -5.52 -9.95
C VAL A 212 6.57 -5.27 -10.83
N LEU A 213 7.53 -4.53 -10.29
CA LEU A 213 8.85 -4.35 -10.86
C LEU A 213 9.88 -4.88 -9.85
N VAL A 214 10.63 -5.89 -10.25
CA VAL A 214 11.60 -6.58 -9.40
C VAL A 214 12.87 -6.86 -10.19
N ASP A 215 13.97 -7.02 -9.48
CA ASP A 215 15.22 -7.48 -10.06
C ASP A 215 15.13 -8.94 -10.51
N ALA A 216 15.97 -9.35 -11.44
CA ALA A 216 15.97 -10.70 -11.97
C ALA A 216 16.22 -11.77 -10.91
N ASP A 217 16.91 -11.43 -9.83
CA ASP A 217 17.19 -12.32 -8.72
C ASP A 217 15.94 -12.71 -7.90
N ALA A 218 14.85 -11.94 -7.99
CA ALA A 218 13.57 -12.31 -7.41
C ALA A 218 12.98 -13.59 -8.01
N PHE A 219 13.33 -13.90 -9.26
CA PHE A 219 12.92 -15.12 -9.96
C PHE A 219 13.94 -16.25 -9.82
N ALA A 220 15.17 -15.94 -9.37
CA ALA A 220 16.27 -16.88 -9.29
C ALA A 220 16.09 -17.93 -8.18
N ASP A 221 15.45 -17.57 -7.08
CA ASP A 221 15.32 -18.43 -5.90
C ASP A 221 14.06 -19.27 -5.92
N SER A 222 12.96 -18.76 -6.50
CA SER A 222 11.70 -19.51 -6.58
C SER A 222 10.72 -18.91 -7.60
N LEU A 223 9.71 -19.70 -7.97
CA LEU A 223 8.58 -19.26 -8.79
C LEU A 223 7.40 -18.73 -7.96
N ASN A 224 7.56 -18.55 -6.66
CA ASN A 224 6.45 -18.20 -5.79
C ASN A 224 5.81 -16.86 -6.21
N LEU A 225 6.63 -15.84 -6.48
CA LEU A 225 6.12 -14.54 -6.93
C LEU A 225 5.31 -14.66 -8.24
N VAL A 226 5.81 -15.43 -9.21
CA VAL A 226 5.12 -15.64 -10.49
C VAL A 226 3.79 -16.36 -10.28
N ARG A 227 3.78 -17.44 -9.49
CA ARG A 227 2.56 -18.19 -9.18
C ARG A 227 1.54 -17.32 -8.48
N ASP A 228 1.96 -16.57 -7.47
CA ASP A 228 1.08 -15.72 -6.67
C ASP A 228 0.58 -14.53 -7.49
N TYR A 229 1.42 -13.98 -8.38
CA TYR A 229 1.01 -12.92 -9.30
C TYR A 229 -0.05 -13.40 -10.30
N PHE A 230 0.08 -14.60 -10.85
CA PHE A 230 -0.87 -15.17 -11.83
C PHE A 230 -1.96 -16.04 -11.18
N HIS A 231 -2.11 -16.05 -9.87
CA HIS A 231 -3.16 -16.81 -9.19
C HIS A 231 -4.59 -16.30 -9.48
N ASN A 232 -4.75 -15.08 -9.97
CA ASN A 232 -6.04 -14.54 -10.39
C ASN A 232 -6.40 -15.07 -11.78
N GLU A 233 -7.58 -15.70 -11.94
CA GLU A 233 -8.03 -16.35 -13.16
C GLU A 233 -8.06 -15.40 -14.37
N GLN A 234 -8.51 -14.17 -14.21
CA GLN A 234 -8.58 -13.19 -15.32
C GLN A 234 -7.17 -12.80 -15.80
N ILE A 235 -6.26 -12.57 -14.87
CA ILE A 235 -4.86 -12.21 -15.17
C ILE A 235 -4.15 -13.40 -15.80
N GLN A 236 -4.33 -14.59 -15.25
CA GLN A 236 -3.77 -15.84 -15.79
C GLN A 236 -4.26 -16.09 -17.21
N ASN A 237 -5.58 -16.05 -17.45
CA ASN A 237 -6.16 -16.25 -18.78
C ASN A 237 -5.66 -15.24 -19.81
N ALA A 238 -5.45 -13.98 -19.43
CA ALA A 238 -4.87 -12.98 -20.33
C ALA A 238 -3.41 -13.29 -20.66
N ALA A 239 -2.62 -13.68 -19.67
CA ALA A 239 -1.21 -14.07 -19.84
C ALA A 239 -1.07 -15.36 -20.63
N ASP A 240 -1.92 -16.36 -20.41
CA ASP A 240 -1.95 -17.62 -21.15
C ASP A 240 -2.25 -17.41 -22.64
N ARG A 241 -3.14 -16.47 -22.96
CA ARG A 241 -3.40 -16.09 -24.37
C ARG A 241 -2.16 -15.50 -25.05
N LEU A 242 -1.39 -14.68 -24.32
CA LEU A 242 -0.14 -14.12 -24.85
C LEU A 242 0.94 -15.19 -24.98
N ALA A 243 1.10 -16.06 -23.99
CA ALA A 243 2.04 -17.18 -24.02
C ALA A 243 1.72 -18.13 -25.21
N SER A 244 0.44 -18.44 -25.43
CA SER A 244 0.00 -19.31 -26.53
C SER A 244 0.26 -18.70 -27.90
N LYS A 245 0.14 -17.39 -28.09
CA LYS A 245 0.50 -16.69 -29.34
C LYS A 245 1.98 -16.83 -29.68
N ASN A 246 2.82 -17.02 -28.66
CA ASN A 246 4.27 -17.20 -28.76
C ASN A 246 4.69 -18.69 -28.72
N GLY A 247 3.75 -19.62 -28.89
CA GLY A 247 4.01 -21.06 -28.97
C GLY A 247 4.18 -21.80 -27.64
N HIS A 248 3.82 -21.16 -26.51
CA HIS A 248 3.90 -21.77 -25.18
C HIS A 248 2.53 -22.27 -24.69
N SER A 249 2.50 -23.31 -23.86
CA SER A 249 1.25 -23.92 -23.35
C SER A 249 0.51 -23.08 -22.30
N GLY A 250 1.15 -22.05 -21.76
CA GLY A 250 0.61 -21.11 -20.79
C GLY A 250 1.72 -20.42 -20.00
N ILE A 251 1.35 -19.36 -19.27
CA ILE A 251 2.34 -18.50 -18.57
C ILE A 251 3.09 -19.23 -17.45
N LEU A 252 2.41 -20.08 -16.68
CA LEU A 252 3.05 -20.82 -15.60
C LEU A 252 3.97 -21.94 -16.13
N ALA A 253 3.61 -22.56 -17.27
CA ALA A 253 4.47 -23.55 -17.92
C ALA A 253 5.71 -22.87 -18.52
N LEU A 254 5.54 -21.72 -19.17
CA LEU A 254 6.65 -20.91 -19.66
C LEU A 254 7.60 -20.50 -18.52
N ALA A 255 7.06 -19.96 -17.44
CA ALA A 255 7.87 -19.57 -16.27
C ALA A 255 8.63 -20.77 -15.68
N LYS A 256 8.00 -21.94 -15.62
CA LYS A 256 8.66 -23.17 -15.15
C LYS A 256 9.81 -23.58 -16.05
N ASN A 257 9.62 -23.57 -17.37
CA ASN A 257 10.66 -23.93 -18.32
C ASN A 257 11.87 -22.98 -18.21
N ILE A 258 11.62 -21.67 -18.18
CA ILE A 258 12.67 -20.66 -17.99
C ILE A 258 13.42 -20.88 -16.68
N TYR A 259 12.71 -21.20 -15.61
CA TYR A 259 13.31 -21.48 -14.31
C TYR A 259 14.16 -22.76 -14.31
N ASP A 260 13.71 -23.81 -14.98
CA ASP A 260 14.44 -25.07 -15.09
C ASP A 260 15.70 -24.89 -15.95
N ASP A 261 15.61 -24.12 -17.04
CA ASP A 261 16.75 -23.76 -17.89
C ASP A 261 17.78 -22.91 -17.12
N PHE A 262 17.31 -21.93 -16.34
CA PHE A 262 18.14 -21.12 -15.46
C PHE A 262 18.85 -21.97 -14.40
N CYS A 263 18.15 -22.93 -13.77
CA CYS A 263 18.74 -23.84 -12.80
C CYS A 263 19.83 -24.73 -13.43
N SER A 264 19.58 -25.21 -14.66
CA SER A 264 20.53 -26.03 -15.41
C SER A 264 21.76 -25.22 -15.80
N LEU A 265 21.58 -23.97 -16.25
CA LEU A 265 22.68 -23.06 -16.56
C LEU A 265 23.58 -22.80 -15.34
N VAL A 266 22.96 -22.50 -14.18
CA VAL A 266 23.69 -22.31 -12.91
C VAL A 266 24.48 -23.55 -12.51
N GLN A 267 23.85 -24.72 -12.62
CA GLN A 267 24.48 -25.99 -12.23
C GLN A 267 25.67 -26.33 -13.12
N ASN A 268 25.53 -26.12 -14.44
CA ASN A 268 26.58 -26.45 -15.40
C ASN A 268 27.81 -25.51 -15.32
N ASN A 269 27.64 -24.31 -14.82
CA ASN A 269 28.69 -23.30 -14.73
C ASN A 269 29.04 -22.94 -13.25
N TRP A 270 28.69 -23.80 -12.30
CA TRP A 270 28.77 -23.45 -10.88
C TRP A 270 30.18 -23.11 -10.41
N ASP A 271 31.19 -23.87 -10.84
CA ASP A 271 32.58 -23.65 -10.38
C ASP A 271 33.10 -22.27 -10.79
N ASP A 272 32.81 -21.86 -12.01
CA ASP A 272 33.19 -20.54 -12.52
C ASP A 272 32.43 -19.42 -11.79
N ILE A 273 31.11 -19.59 -11.60
CA ILE A 273 30.25 -18.65 -10.90
C ILE A 273 30.68 -18.51 -9.45
N ALA A 274 30.96 -19.61 -8.76
CA ALA A 274 31.39 -19.63 -7.36
C ALA A 274 32.72 -18.90 -7.19
N ASN A 275 33.70 -19.15 -8.08
CA ASN A 275 34.99 -18.47 -8.04
C ASN A 275 34.88 -16.95 -8.22
N ILE A 276 34.04 -16.51 -9.15
CA ILE A 276 33.80 -15.08 -9.38
C ILE A 276 33.05 -14.48 -8.18
N ALA A 277 32.01 -15.13 -7.68
CA ALA A 277 31.20 -14.67 -6.56
C ALA A 277 32.02 -14.54 -5.26
N GLN A 278 32.96 -15.45 -4.98
CA GLN A 278 33.85 -15.40 -3.81
C GLN A 278 34.72 -14.15 -3.80
N ASN A 279 35.14 -13.69 -4.97
CA ASN A 279 36.00 -12.53 -5.13
C ASN A 279 35.24 -11.21 -5.28
N HIS A 280 33.90 -11.27 -5.35
CA HIS A 280 33.04 -10.09 -5.53
C HIS A 280 32.76 -9.41 -4.18
N SER A 281 32.88 -8.09 -4.13
CA SER A 281 32.70 -7.31 -2.88
C SER A 281 31.30 -7.45 -2.25
N TYR A 282 30.32 -7.83 -3.03
CA TYR A 282 28.92 -8.08 -2.57
C TYR A 282 28.80 -9.38 -1.79
N PHE A 283 29.64 -10.41 -2.06
CA PHE A 283 29.57 -11.71 -1.42
C PHE A 283 30.69 -11.87 -0.39
N THR A 284 30.42 -11.53 0.86
CA THR A 284 31.27 -11.84 2.02
C THR A 284 30.87 -13.17 2.66
N LEU A 285 30.53 -14.17 1.86
CA LEU A 285 29.85 -15.38 2.32
C LEU A 285 30.81 -16.56 2.52
N SER A 286 30.51 -17.42 3.52
CA SER A 286 31.13 -18.74 3.64
C SER A 286 30.70 -19.63 2.45
N GLU A 287 31.48 -20.68 2.14
CA GLU A 287 31.16 -21.64 1.07
C GLU A 287 29.73 -22.22 1.19
N ASN A 288 29.25 -22.50 2.43
CA ASN A 288 27.93 -23.03 2.66
C ASN A 288 26.82 -22.02 2.33
N GLU A 289 27.05 -20.74 2.58
CA GLU A 289 26.10 -19.67 2.23
C GLU A 289 26.05 -19.44 0.72
N LEU A 290 27.19 -19.51 0.03
CA LEU A 290 27.27 -19.48 -1.43
C LEU A 290 26.48 -20.60 -2.08
N LEU A 291 26.54 -21.83 -1.55
CA LEU A 291 25.77 -22.97 -2.03
C LEU A 291 24.26 -22.73 -1.94
N ASN A 292 23.80 -22.07 -0.89
CA ASN A 292 22.39 -21.74 -0.71
C ASN A 292 21.92 -20.55 -1.61
N LYS A 293 22.86 -19.71 -2.05
CA LYS A 293 22.58 -18.53 -2.88
C LYS A 293 23.06 -18.67 -4.34
N LYS A 294 23.24 -19.89 -4.83
CA LYS A 294 23.72 -20.21 -6.18
C LYS A 294 23.10 -19.32 -7.28
N ARG A 295 21.79 -19.21 -7.26
CA ARG A 295 21.02 -18.53 -8.30
C ARG A 295 21.14 -17.01 -8.21
N SER A 296 21.05 -16.45 -7.01
CA SER A 296 21.25 -15.01 -6.78
C SER A 296 22.67 -14.59 -7.14
N ALA A 297 23.69 -15.44 -6.81
CA ALA A 297 25.06 -15.21 -7.22
C ALA A 297 25.22 -15.15 -8.74
N LEU A 298 24.54 -16.05 -9.48
CA LEU A 298 24.58 -16.04 -10.94
C LEU A 298 24.01 -14.75 -11.53
N CYS A 299 22.86 -14.29 -11.04
CA CYS A 299 22.26 -13.04 -11.51
C CYS A 299 23.21 -11.85 -11.35
N THR A 300 23.94 -11.76 -10.23
CA THR A 300 24.92 -10.69 -10.00
C THR A 300 26.11 -10.81 -10.95
N VAL A 301 26.65 -11.99 -11.10
CA VAL A 301 27.82 -12.24 -11.96
C VAL A 301 27.51 -12.00 -13.43
N LEU A 302 26.33 -12.44 -13.90
CA LEU A 302 25.92 -12.28 -15.30
C LEU A 302 25.62 -10.83 -15.66
N ASN A 303 25.26 -9.99 -14.71
CA ASN A 303 25.08 -8.56 -14.97
C ASN A 303 26.42 -7.83 -15.18
N GLU A 304 27.52 -8.32 -14.64
CA GLU A 304 28.83 -7.69 -14.70
C GLU A 304 29.72 -8.23 -15.82
N GLN A 305 29.47 -9.46 -16.28
CA GLN A 305 30.27 -10.08 -17.33
C GLN A 305 29.39 -10.59 -18.45
N ASN A 306 29.79 -10.43 -19.71
CA ASN A 306 29.15 -11.03 -20.87
C ASN A 306 29.33 -12.57 -20.88
N LEU A 307 28.85 -13.22 -19.82
CA LEU A 307 28.93 -14.66 -19.65
C LEU A 307 27.83 -15.36 -20.45
N ASN A 308 27.93 -15.44 -21.75
CA ASN A 308 27.23 -16.40 -22.60
C ASN A 308 25.95 -15.96 -23.34
N ASP A 309 25.88 -16.48 -24.57
CA ASP A 309 24.70 -16.49 -25.43
C ASP A 309 23.48 -17.18 -24.77
N ASP A 310 23.70 -18.15 -23.89
CA ASP A 310 22.65 -18.89 -23.17
C ASP A 310 21.85 -17.99 -22.23
N TRP A 311 22.51 -17.05 -21.52
CA TRP A 311 21.78 -16.06 -20.70
C TRP A 311 20.94 -15.11 -21.56
N ASN A 312 21.44 -14.70 -22.71
CA ASN A 312 20.68 -13.87 -23.64
C ASN A 312 19.47 -14.61 -24.22
N ASN A 313 19.53 -15.93 -24.37
CA ASN A 313 18.42 -16.75 -24.80
C ASN A 313 17.35 -16.92 -23.70
N ILE A 314 17.76 -17.01 -22.44
CA ILE A 314 16.83 -17.06 -21.28
C ILE A 314 16.11 -15.71 -21.09
N LYS A 315 16.79 -14.59 -21.35
CA LYS A 315 16.19 -13.23 -21.26
C LYS A 315 15.13 -12.95 -22.34
N LYS A 316 15.20 -13.57 -23.49
CA LYS A 316 14.22 -13.42 -24.58
C LYS A 316 12.95 -14.19 -24.31
#